data_763e43bf4c379207cb6ece2e9aa761be
#
_entry.id   763e43bf4c379207cb6ece2e9aa761be
#
_cell.length_a   1.000
_cell.length_b   1.000
_cell.length_c   1.000
_cell.angle_alpha   90.00
_cell.angle_beta   90.00
_cell.angle_gamma   90.00
#
_symmetry.space_group_name_H-M   'P 1'
#
loop_
_entity.id
_entity.type
_entity.pdbx_description
1 polymer ?
#
loop_
_entity_poly.entity_id
_entity_poly.type
_entity_poly.pdbx_seq_one_letter_code
_entity_poly.pdbx_strand_id
1 'polypeptide(L)'
;MPTLTACYRVKILNEYRKNIQLPNFAMGDLPMWLYISKHYSIHFIDEVLGVYRVLKNSASGRISYDARLRFIQSSFDVRRFFCDYYKLPYMNSLDEFKARVYYLSAKEFGQIEDMRKHYVCIKNKLSIKERVVHYLYILGIVGNKG
;
A
#
# COMPACT_ATOMS: atom_id res chain seq x y z
N MET A 1 4.12 -9.19 -0.03
CA MET A 1 5.07 -10.22 -0.51
C MET A 1 5.88 -9.63 -1.64
N PRO A 2 7.22 -9.62 -1.59
CA PRO A 2 8.06 -9.13 -2.69
C PRO A 2 7.95 -10.06 -3.90
N THR A 3 7.67 -9.51 -5.08
CA THR A 3 7.46 -10.31 -6.31
C THR A 3 8.71 -11.10 -6.71
N LEU A 4 9.90 -10.58 -6.42
CA LEU A 4 11.17 -11.22 -6.78
C LEU A 4 11.47 -12.53 -6.01
N THR A 5 10.79 -12.76 -4.87
CA THR A 5 10.93 -13.99 -4.05
C THR A 5 9.76 -14.94 -4.22
N ALA A 6 8.94 -14.73 -5.24
CA ALA A 6 7.76 -15.54 -5.50
C ALA A 6 7.97 -16.41 -6.76
N CYS A 7 7.58 -17.68 -6.64
CA CYS A 7 7.55 -18.61 -7.74
C CYS A 7 6.13 -19.16 -7.91
N TYR A 8 5.66 -19.26 -9.13
CA TYR A 8 4.35 -19.82 -9.44
C TYR A 8 4.35 -20.52 -10.80
N ARG A 9 3.42 -21.43 -11.00
CA ARG A 9 3.29 -22.15 -12.26
C ARG A 9 2.71 -21.22 -13.34
N VAL A 10 3.25 -21.26 -14.57
CA VAL A 10 2.78 -20.45 -15.71
C VAL A 10 1.30 -20.65 -15.99
N LYS A 11 0.74 -21.84 -15.74
CA LYS A 11 -0.70 -22.11 -15.85
C LYS A 11 -1.52 -21.11 -15.04
N ILE A 12 -1.12 -20.79 -13.82
CA ILE A 12 -1.81 -19.83 -12.92
C ILE A 12 -1.86 -18.43 -13.55
N LEU A 13 -0.74 -17.98 -14.13
CA LEU A 13 -0.68 -16.69 -14.81
C LEU A 13 -1.61 -16.65 -16.04
N ASN A 14 -1.68 -17.72 -16.79
CA ASN A 14 -2.55 -17.83 -17.97
C ASN A 14 -4.04 -17.81 -17.56
N GLU A 15 -4.39 -18.51 -16.49
CA GLU A 15 -5.75 -18.51 -15.94
C GLU A 15 -6.13 -17.12 -15.41
N TYR A 16 -5.23 -16.45 -14.69
CA TYR A 16 -5.43 -15.08 -14.23
C TYR A 16 -5.73 -14.13 -15.40
N ARG A 17 -4.89 -14.14 -16.45
CA ARG A 17 -5.05 -13.28 -17.62
C ARG A 17 -6.34 -13.56 -18.41
N LYS A 18 -6.78 -14.81 -18.44
CA LYS A 18 -8.00 -15.24 -19.11
C LYS A 18 -9.26 -14.81 -18.34
N ASN A 19 -9.22 -14.91 -17.03
CA ASN A 19 -10.42 -14.82 -16.19
C ASN A 19 -10.71 -13.41 -15.69
N ILE A 20 -9.71 -12.50 -15.69
CA ILE A 20 -9.89 -11.14 -15.16
C ILE A 20 -9.45 -10.11 -16.20
N GLN A 21 -10.36 -9.19 -16.53
CA GLN A 21 -10.05 -7.96 -17.24
C GLN A 21 -9.84 -6.84 -16.21
N LEU A 22 -8.60 -6.41 -16.05
CA LEU A 22 -8.25 -5.39 -15.09
C LEU A 22 -8.32 -3.99 -15.69
N PRO A 23 -8.77 -2.99 -14.91
CA PRO A 23 -8.49 -1.58 -15.19
C PRO A 23 -6.98 -1.31 -15.22
N ASN A 24 -6.60 -0.14 -15.75
CA ASN A 24 -5.21 0.29 -15.78
C ASN A 24 -4.76 0.74 -14.37
N PHE A 25 -4.27 -0.21 -13.57
CA PHE A 25 -3.70 0.07 -12.24
C PHE A 25 -2.21 0.42 -12.34
N ALA A 26 -1.73 1.27 -11.41
CA ALA A 26 -0.32 1.65 -11.33
C ALA A 26 0.62 0.53 -10.84
N MET A 27 0.04 -0.61 -10.41
CA MET A 27 0.79 -1.79 -9.95
C MET A 27 0.23 -3.06 -10.60
N GLY A 28 1.12 -3.91 -11.10
CA GLY A 28 0.72 -5.14 -11.78
C GLY A 28 0.72 -6.39 -10.89
N ASP A 29 1.45 -6.37 -9.79
CA ASP A 29 1.67 -7.54 -8.94
C ASP A 29 0.55 -7.74 -7.91
N LEU A 30 0.04 -6.68 -7.28
CA LEU A 30 -1.03 -6.79 -6.27
C LEU A 30 -2.30 -7.46 -6.80
N PRO A 31 -2.84 -7.10 -7.99
CA PRO A 31 -3.98 -7.81 -8.56
C PRO A 31 -3.75 -9.32 -8.73
N MET A 32 -2.58 -9.68 -9.24
CA MET A 32 -2.19 -11.08 -9.42
C MET A 32 -2.16 -11.83 -8.08
N TRP A 33 -1.61 -11.23 -7.02
CA TRP A 33 -1.54 -11.86 -5.70
C TRP A 33 -2.92 -12.01 -5.07
N LEU A 34 -3.82 -11.05 -5.23
CA LEU A 34 -5.20 -11.16 -4.76
C LEU A 34 -5.97 -12.27 -5.49
N TYR A 35 -5.74 -12.43 -6.79
CA TYR A 35 -6.29 -13.55 -7.53
C TYR A 35 -5.74 -14.89 -7.05
N ILE A 36 -4.41 -15.02 -6.96
CA ILE A 36 -3.74 -16.25 -6.53
C ILE A 36 -4.20 -16.65 -5.12
N SER A 37 -4.23 -15.72 -4.17
CA SER A 37 -4.61 -16.00 -2.78
C SER A 37 -6.06 -16.49 -2.64
N LYS A 38 -6.95 -16.14 -3.58
CA LYS A 38 -8.33 -16.61 -3.59
C LYS A 38 -8.48 -18.02 -4.15
N HIS A 39 -7.67 -18.39 -5.15
CA HIS A 39 -7.85 -19.62 -5.94
C HIS A 39 -6.84 -20.72 -5.64
N TYR A 40 -5.72 -20.38 -4.99
CA TYR A 40 -4.60 -21.30 -4.77
C TYR A 40 -4.01 -21.16 -3.37
N SER A 41 -3.47 -22.24 -2.85
CA SER A 41 -2.68 -22.23 -1.63
C SER A 41 -1.31 -21.59 -1.89
N ILE A 42 -0.85 -20.76 -0.95
CA ILE A 42 0.46 -20.14 -0.97
C ILE A 42 1.31 -20.83 0.09
N HIS A 43 2.46 -21.35 -0.32
CA HIS A 43 3.45 -21.94 0.58
C HIS A 43 4.56 -20.94 0.87
N PHE A 44 4.91 -20.77 2.14
CA PHE A 44 6.04 -19.95 2.57
C PHE A 44 7.26 -20.84 2.79
N ILE A 45 8.39 -20.44 2.20
CA ILE A 45 9.69 -21.10 2.41
C ILE A 45 10.51 -20.18 3.30
N ASP A 46 10.83 -20.65 4.52
CA ASP A 46 11.58 -19.87 5.52
C ASP A 46 13.09 -20.01 5.29
N GLU A 47 13.52 -19.54 4.12
CA GLU A 47 14.91 -19.55 3.71
C GLU A 47 15.29 -18.23 3.01
N VAL A 48 16.55 -17.85 3.08
CA VAL A 48 17.06 -16.67 2.36
C VAL A 48 17.37 -17.05 0.92
N LEU A 49 16.40 -16.89 0.03
CA LEU A 49 16.50 -17.32 -1.37
C LEU A 49 16.85 -16.18 -2.35
N GLY A 50 16.96 -14.93 -1.88
CA GLY A 50 17.25 -13.81 -2.78
C GLY A 50 17.67 -12.54 -2.07
N VAL A 51 18.24 -11.62 -2.86
CA VAL A 51 18.68 -10.29 -2.40
C VAL A 51 17.80 -9.23 -3.04
N TYR A 52 17.17 -8.39 -2.22
CA TYR A 52 16.38 -7.25 -2.67
C TYR A 52 17.25 -6.01 -2.84
N ARG A 53 17.42 -5.56 -4.09
CA ARG A 53 18.14 -4.31 -4.37
C ARG A 53 17.22 -3.12 -4.18
N VAL A 54 17.52 -2.28 -3.20
CA VAL A 54 16.80 -1.02 -2.98
C VAL A 54 17.39 0.05 -3.89
N LEU A 55 16.61 0.54 -4.85
CA LEU A 55 17.00 1.61 -5.77
C LEU A 55 16.28 2.90 -5.37
N LYS A 56 17.00 4.04 -5.39
CA LYS A 56 16.43 5.37 -5.08
C LYS A 56 15.30 5.75 -6.06
N ASN A 57 15.37 5.30 -7.31
CA ASN A 57 14.43 5.62 -8.39
C ASN A 57 13.50 4.45 -8.74
N SER A 58 13.18 3.57 -7.77
CA SER A 58 12.21 2.51 -8.01
C SER A 58 10.77 3.04 -8.08
N ALA A 59 9.85 2.31 -8.72
CA ALA A 59 8.44 2.69 -8.81
C ALA A 59 7.76 2.90 -7.46
N SER A 60 8.25 2.26 -6.40
CA SER A 60 7.84 2.44 -5.00
C SER A 60 8.71 3.45 -4.24
N GLY A 61 9.75 4.00 -4.88
CA GLY A 61 10.68 4.96 -4.28
C GLY A 61 10.12 6.38 -4.17
N ARG A 62 10.92 7.28 -3.58
CA ARG A 62 10.57 8.69 -3.37
C ARG A 62 10.79 9.48 -4.67
N ILE A 63 9.88 9.42 -5.63
CA ILE A 63 9.99 10.23 -6.87
C ILE A 63 9.39 11.62 -6.63
N SER A 64 8.11 11.68 -6.18
CA SER A 64 7.42 12.90 -5.78
C SER A 64 6.23 12.54 -4.88
N TYR A 65 5.72 13.53 -4.14
CA TYR A 65 4.53 13.32 -3.29
C TYR A 65 3.32 12.89 -4.13
N ASP A 66 3.06 13.57 -5.24
CA ASP A 66 1.91 13.24 -6.11
C ASP A 66 2.02 11.84 -6.73
N ALA A 67 3.21 11.44 -7.16
CA ALA A 67 3.44 10.09 -7.66
C ALA A 67 3.20 9.03 -6.56
N ARG A 68 3.61 9.33 -5.33
CA ARG A 68 3.35 8.50 -4.16
C ARG A 68 1.86 8.37 -3.88
N LEU A 69 1.12 9.49 -3.92
CA LEU A 69 -0.34 9.48 -3.71
C LEU A 69 -1.07 8.68 -4.79
N ARG A 70 -0.72 8.85 -6.07
CA ARG A 70 -1.30 8.04 -7.17
C ARG A 70 -1.05 6.56 -6.98
N PHE A 71 0.15 6.17 -6.58
CA PHE A 71 0.48 4.77 -6.32
C PHE A 71 -0.34 4.20 -5.15
N ILE A 72 -0.45 4.95 -4.04
CA ILE A 72 -1.27 4.57 -2.89
C ILE A 72 -2.73 4.44 -3.32
N GLN A 73 -3.29 5.44 -4.02
CA GLN A 73 -4.67 5.40 -4.50
C GLN A 73 -4.91 4.15 -5.33
N SER A 74 -4.07 3.89 -6.33
CA SER A 74 -4.17 2.69 -7.17
C SER A 74 -4.19 1.39 -6.36
N SER A 75 -3.41 1.30 -5.26
CA SER A 75 -3.41 0.12 -4.40
C SER A 75 -4.76 -0.11 -3.69
N PHE A 76 -5.49 0.96 -3.38
CA PHE A 76 -6.83 0.86 -2.78
C PHE A 76 -7.90 0.60 -3.85
N ASP A 77 -7.74 1.15 -5.06
CA ASP A 77 -8.63 0.87 -6.19
C ASP A 77 -8.58 -0.61 -6.59
N VAL A 78 -7.39 -1.22 -6.58
CA VAL A 78 -7.22 -2.67 -6.74
C VAL A 78 -8.01 -3.44 -5.68
N ARG A 79 -7.89 -3.08 -4.41
CA ARG A 79 -8.61 -3.78 -3.33
C ARG A 79 -10.11 -3.64 -3.47
N ARG A 80 -10.61 -2.44 -3.80
CA ARG A 80 -12.04 -2.19 -4.05
C ARG A 80 -12.52 -3.04 -5.21
N PHE A 81 -11.81 -3.02 -6.35
CA PHE A 81 -12.12 -3.86 -7.51
C PHE A 81 -12.28 -5.33 -7.14
N PHE A 82 -11.37 -5.90 -6.35
CA PHE A 82 -11.46 -7.30 -5.94
C PHE A 82 -12.57 -7.57 -4.92
N CYS A 83 -12.89 -6.62 -4.03
CA CYS A 83 -14.08 -6.72 -3.18
C CYS A 83 -15.35 -6.83 -4.03
N ASP A 84 -15.50 -5.95 -5.02
CA ASP A 84 -16.66 -5.94 -5.92
C ASP A 84 -16.70 -7.21 -6.78
N TYR A 85 -15.56 -7.59 -7.37
CA TYR A 85 -15.44 -8.76 -8.24
C TYR A 85 -15.81 -10.07 -7.53
N TYR A 86 -15.36 -10.23 -6.26
CA TYR A 86 -15.67 -11.41 -5.44
C TYR A 86 -16.91 -11.26 -4.57
N LYS A 87 -17.65 -10.15 -4.70
CA LYS A 87 -18.84 -9.84 -3.89
C LYS A 87 -18.55 -9.90 -2.37
N LEU A 88 -17.39 -9.43 -1.98
CA LEU A 88 -16.97 -9.35 -0.58
C LEU A 88 -17.44 -8.03 0.02
N PRO A 89 -17.81 -8.00 1.32
CA PRO A 89 -18.13 -6.74 1.98
C PRO A 89 -16.90 -5.84 2.01
N TYR A 90 -17.08 -4.57 1.63
CA TYR A 90 -16.04 -3.57 1.80
C TYR A 90 -15.90 -3.25 3.31
N MET A 91 -14.69 -3.39 3.83
CA MET A 91 -14.44 -3.19 5.26
C MET A 91 -14.08 -1.73 5.54
N ASN A 92 -14.78 -1.07 6.48
CA ASN A 92 -14.46 0.29 6.94
C ASN A 92 -13.02 0.41 7.46
N SER A 93 -12.43 -0.69 7.95
CA SER A 93 -11.02 -0.74 8.32
C SER A 93 -10.06 -0.42 7.16
N LEU A 94 -10.47 -0.62 5.91
CA LEU A 94 -9.68 -0.23 4.74
C LEU A 94 -9.60 1.29 4.57
N ASP A 95 -10.66 2.03 4.89
CA ASP A 95 -10.65 3.48 4.83
C ASP A 95 -9.77 4.08 5.94
N GLU A 96 -9.81 3.50 7.15
CA GLU A 96 -8.90 3.86 8.23
C GLU A 96 -7.44 3.57 7.86
N PHE A 97 -7.18 2.39 7.29
CA PHE A 97 -5.86 2.01 6.83
C PHE A 97 -5.38 2.95 5.71
N LYS A 98 -6.25 3.29 4.76
CA LYS A 98 -5.98 4.27 3.71
C LYS A 98 -5.57 5.61 4.30
N ALA A 99 -6.38 6.15 5.22
CA ALA A 99 -6.10 7.42 5.89
C ALA A 99 -4.74 7.39 6.62
N ARG A 100 -4.39 6.27 7.27
CA ARG A 100 -3.10 6.09 7.93
C ARG A 100 -1.92 6.11 6.94
N VAL A 101 -2.06 5.45 5.80
CA VAL A 101 -1.01 5.42 4.76
C VAL A 101 -0.81 6.81 4.15
N TYR A 102 -1.89 7.55 3.90
CA TYR A 102 -1.82 8.95 3.43
C TYR A 102 -1.17 9.85 4.47
N TYR A 103 -1.56 9.73 5.75
CA TYR A 103 -0.94 10.47 6.85
C TYR A 103 0.56 10.26 6.93
N LEU A 104 1.01 8.99 6.89
CA LEU A 104 2.44 8.66 6.96
C LEU A 104 3.20 9.19 5.74
N SER A 105 2.61 9.12 4.55
CA SER A 105 3.19 9.69 3.33
C SER A 105 3.27 11.21 3.40
N ALA A 106 2.22 11.88 3.84
CA ALA A 106 2.24 13.34 4.03
C ALA A 106 3.33 13.76 5.03
N LYS A 107 3.47 13.04 6.14
CA LYS A 107 4.53 13.25 7.11
C LYS A 107 5.92 13.04 6.52
N GLU A 108 6.12 11.97 5.73
CA GLU A 108 7.39 11.65 5.07
C GLU A 108 7.84 12.74 4.09
N PHE A 109 6.89 13.39 3.39
CA PHE A 109 7.13 14.45 2.41
C PHE A 109 6.98 15.87 2.96
N GLY A 110 6.73 16.04 4.27
CA GLY A 110 6.58 17.36 4.90
C GLY A 110 5.29 18.10 4.53
N GLN A 111 4.26 17.40 4.05
CA GLN A 111 2.99 18.00 3.65
C GLN A 111 2.05 18.17 4.84
N ILE A 112 2.21 19.29 5.57
CA ILE A 112 1.55 19.54 6.86
C ILE A 112 0.02 19.58 6.73
N GLU A 113 -0.51 20.18 5.68
CA GLU A 113 -1.96 20.29 5.49
C GLU A 113 -2.61 18.92 5.25
N ASP A 114 -2.04 18.10 4.38
CA ASP A 114 -2.51 16.75 4.14
C ASP A 114 -2.35 15.86 5.37
N MET A 115 -1.27 16.06 6.12
CA MET A 115 -1.05 15.37 7.39
C MET A 115 -2.17 15.71 8.41
N ARG A 116 -2.55 16.98 8.56
CA ARG A 116 -3.66 17.41 9.40
C ARG A 116 -4.99 16.82 8.96
N LYS A 117 -5.27 16.88 7.65
CA LYS A 117 -6.48 16.32 7.05
C LYS A 117 -6.66 14.84 7.40
N HIS A 118 -5.64 14.04 7.19
CA HIS A 118 -5.72 12.60 7.45
C HIS A 118 -5.61 12.23 8.93
N TYR A 119 -4.98 13.07 9.76
CA TYR A 119 -4.93 12.88 11.21
C TYR A 119 -6.32 12.81 11.85
N VAL A 120 -7.26 13.65 11.40
CA VAL A 120 -8.63 13.68 11.94
C VAL A 120 -9.29 12.29 11.83
N CYS A 121 -9.04 11.57 10.75
CA CYS A 121 -9.61 10.24 10.51
C CYS A 121 -8.99 9.14 11.39
N ILE A 122 -7.74 9.30 11.84
CA ILE A 122 -6.99 8.25 12.53
C ILE A 122 -6.68 8.55 14.00
N LYS A 123 -6.93 9.77 14.48
CA LYS A 123 -6.52 10.24 15.81
C LYS A 123 -6.92 9.32 16.97
N ASN A 124 -8.10 8.69 16.88
CA ASN A 124 -8.61 7.81 17.93
C ASN A 124 -7.92 6.43 17.96
N LYS A 125 -7.18 6.08 16.89
CA LYS A 125 -6.43 4.82 16.76
C LYS A 125 -4.93 5.00 17.02
N LEU A 126 -4.48 6.25 17.18
CA LEU A 126 -3.10 6.56 17.51
C LEU A 126 -2.85 6.49 19.01
N SER A 127 -1.70 5.95 19.37
CA SER A 127 -1.19 5.99 20.74
C SER A 127 -0.93 7.43 21.19
N ILE A 128 -0.88 7.67 22.49
CA ILE A 128 -0.57 8.98 23.07
C ILE A 128 0.78 9.49 22.52
N LYS A 129 1.78 8.62 22.41
CA LYS A 129 3.10 8.97 21.85
C LYS A 129 2.99 9.47 20.40
N GLU A 130 2.23 8.79 19.55
CA GLU A 130 2.03 9.18 18.16
C GLU A 130 1.29 10.53 18.04
N ARG A 131 0.32 10.80 18.93
CA ARG A 131 -0.39 12.09 19.00
C ARG A 131 0.54 13.22 19.41
N VAL A 132 1.37 13.01 20.42
CA VAL A 132 2.36 14.00 20.85
C VAL A 132 3.34 14.30 19.72
N VAL A 133 3.88 13.28 19.06
CA VAL A 133 4.78 13.44 17.91
C VAL A 133 4.10 14.20 16.76
N HIS A 134 2.79 13.97 16.50
CA HIS A 134 2.04 14.73 15.50
C HIS A 134 2.03 16.22 15.81
N TYR A 135 1.72 16.63 17.05
CA TYR A 135 1.70 18.03 17.45
C TYR A 135 3.09 18.67 17.41
N LEU A 136 4.13 17.97 17.89
CA LEU A 136 5.50 18.46 17.83
C LEU A 136 5.98 18.68 16.38
N TYR A 137 5.55 17.81 15.47
CA TYR A 137 5.85 17.94 14.04
C TYR A 137 5.14 19.17 13.42
N ILE A 138 3.88 19.39 13.75
CA ILE A 138 3.10 20.56 13.28
C ILE A 138 3.67 21.87 13.81
N LEU A 139 4.19 21.87 15.05
CA LEU A 139 4.84 23.03 15.67
C LEU A 139 6.28 23.26 15.17
N GLY A 140 6.80 22.41 14.30
CA GLY A 140 8.16 22.52 13.78
C GLY A 140 9.26 22.16 14.79
N ILE A 141 8.88 21.56 15.94
CA ILE A 141 9.83 21.16 17.00
C ILE A 141 10.58 19.89 16.61
N VAL A 142 9.94 18.98 15.90
CA VAL A 142 10.53 17.74 15.37
C VAL A 142 10.41 17.77 13.86
N GLY A 143 11.56 17.83 13.18
CA GLY A 143 11.62 17.77 11.71
C GLY A 143 11.78 16.33 11.21
N ASN A 144 11.55 16.15 9.91
CA ASN A 144 11.98 14.94 9.20
C ASN A 144 13.51 14.90 9.23
N LYS A 145 14.10 13.90 9.87
CA LYS A 145 15.51 13.59 9.62
C LYS A 145 15.57 13.06 8.18
N GLY A 146 16.07 13.91 7.27
CA GLY A 146 16.32 13.64 5.87
C GLY A 146 17.20 12.40 5.63
#